data_f7aa84b15d2c07af3d80c4c14986557a
#
_entry.id   f7aa84b15d2c07af3d80c4c14986557a
#
_cell.length_a   1.000
_cell.length_b   1.000
_cell.length_c   1.000
_cell.angle_alpha   90.00
_cell.angle_beta   90.00
_cell.angle_gamma   90.00
#
_symmetry.space_group_name_H-M   'P 1'
#
loop_
_entity.id
_entity.type
_entity.pdbx_description
1 polymer ?
#
loop_
_entity_poly.entity_id
_entity_poly.type
_entity_poly.pdbx_seq_one_letter_code
_entity_poly.pdbx_strand_id
1 'polypeptide(L)'
;MAEIVKTMKLHIHPQKNDIAALTELTESYQVACNFVSCYIFDHGFPLNSVELSKLLYQTLRTEYGLKSQLAQSCIKTVIARYKTIKDQLLNHPYSYQEKDEPRQYITRTLDWLQKPALFSRPQADFVRNRDYSFVDGGSVLSLNTLQGRIRVSFDVPECFKDYFDGSWKFGTGKIVSLLGEWYLHIPMTKEYGKEYSSETVKHVVGIDRGLRFLATTYDEQGTTTFFDGKTIMQKRDVFQAVRSEAQSRGTKSAKRVLKRVSGRENRWMTDVNHRITKTLVTKYGQGTLFVLEDLTGVSFNEENISQLTKTGRRQLRSWSFYQLSQMLTYKAHETASEVIKIKPDYTSQRCPKCGRIRKENRHHDIHEYICDCCGYRSNDDRIGAMNIQLLGTFYVSGDTNPKLKHKEN
;
A
#
# COMPACT_ATOMS: atom_id res chain seq x y z
N MET A 1 -13.81 2.58 16.74
CA MET A 1 -13.50 3.86 16.05
C MET A 1 -12.51 3.59 14.94
N ALA A 2 -12.81 4.00 13.72
CA ALA A 2 -11.89 3.81 12.59
C ALA A 2 -10.75 4.83 12.68
N GLU A 3 -9.52 4.35 12.62
CA GLU A 3 -8.32 5.18 12.64
C GLU A 3 -7.82 5.37 11.21
N ILE A 4 -7.60 6.61 10.81
CA ILE A 4 -7.01 6.93 9.51
C ILE A 4 -5.57 7.34 9.70
N VAL A 5 -4.67 6.69 8.97
CA VAL A 5 -3.26 7.04 8.94
C VAL A 5 -2.89 7.58 7.56
N LYS A 6 -2.37 8.80 7.51
CA LYS A 6 -1.81 9.42 6.31
C LYS A 6 -0.35 9.80 6.55
N THR A 7 0.45 9.83 5.51
CA THR A 7 1.85 10.29 5.61
C THR A 7 2.01 11.62 4.91
N MET A 8 2.27 12.66 5.70
CA MET A 8 2.65 13.97 5.19
C MET A 8 4.13 13.96 4.79
N LYS A 9 4.45 14.53 3.63
CA LYS A 9 5.82 14.69 3.13
C LYS A 9 6.15 16.16 3.12
N LEU A 10 6.85 16.63 4.12
CA LEU A 10 7.34 17.99 4.19
C LEU A 10 8.65 18.09 3.41
N HIS A 11 8.71 19.00 2.43
CA HIS A 11 9.96 19.39 1.80
C HIS A 11 10.67 20.38 2.72
N ILE A 12 11.88 20.08 3.14
CA ILE A 12 12.67 20.91 4.05
C ILE A 12 13.84 21.55 3.30
N HIS A 13 14.21 22.75 3.68
CA HIS A 13 15.23 23.58 3.02
C HIS A 13 16.44 23.82 3.94
N PRO A 14 17.29 22.78 4.19
CA PRO A 14 18.48 22.92 5.00
C PRO A 14 19.53 23.79 4.28
N GLN A 15 20.25 24.60 5.04
CA GLN A 15 21.42 25.31 4.55
C GLN A 15 22.60 24.35 4.31
N LYS A 16 23.64 24.82 3.64
CA LYS A 16 24.79 23.98 3.27
C LYS A 16 25.43 23.22 4.45
N ASN A 17 25.56 23.87 5.60
CA ASN A 17 26.10 23.23 6.81
C ASN A 17 25.12 22.23 7.42
N ASP A 18 23.81 22.50 7.34
CA ASP A 18 22.76 21.61 7.82
C ASP A 18 22.66 20.35 6.96
N ILE A 19 22.89 20.46 5.64
CA ILE A 19 22.96 19.31 4.72
C ILE A 19 24.07 18.35 5.16
N ALA A 20 25.25 18.87 5.52
CA ALA A 20 26.34 18.04 6.00
C ALA A 20 25.95 17.31 7.29
N ALA A 21 25.38 18.01 8.27
CA ALA A 21 24.93 17.44 9.53
C ALA A 21 23.83 16.38 9.37
N LEU A 22 22.87 16.61 8.46
CA LEU A 22 21.81 15.63 8.15
C LEU A 22 22.35 14.40 7.41
N THR A 23 23.33 14.61 6.54
CA THR A 23 24.01 13.50 5.82
C THR A 23 24.76 12.63 6.81
N GLU A 24 25.62 13.22 7.63
CA GLU A 24 26.39 12.53 8.68
C GLU A 24 25.45 11.74 9.60
N LEU A 25 24.36 12.35 10.07
CA LEU A 25 23.36 11.69 10.91
C LEU A 25 22.73 10.47 10.23
N THR A 26 22.24 10.64 8.98
CA THR A 26 21.52 9.57 8.29
C THR A 26 22.43 8.42 7.90
N GLU A 27 23.68 8.69 7.57
CA GLU A 27 24.70 7.69 7.31
C GLU A 27 25.08 6.92 8.58
N SER A 28 25.37 7.63 9.68
CA SER A 28 25.66 7.00 10.97
C SER A 28 24.46 6.15 11.45
N TYR A 29 23.25 6.66 11.34
CA TYR A 29 22.04 5.91 11.69
C TYR A 29 21.87 4.66 10.84
N GLN A 30 22.14 4.71 9.54
CA GLN A 30 22.11 3.56 8.64
C GLN A 30 23.11 2.49 9.05
N VAL A 31 24.37 2.90 9.32
CA VAL A 31 25.44 1.98 9.76
C VAL A 31 25.07 1.33 11.09
N ALA A 32 24.54 2.11 12.02
CA ALA A 32 24.05 1.63 13.32
C ALA A 32 22.89 0.63 13.16
N CYS A 33 21.94 0.89 12.26
CA CYS A 33 20.86 -0.07 11.95
C CYS A 33 21.41 -1.38 11.37
N ASN A 34 22.43 -1.31 10.52
CA ASN A 34 23.07 -2.51 9.98
C ASN A 34 23.81 -3.30 11.06
N PHE A 35 24.49 -2.64 11.99
CA PHE A 35 25.10 -3.27 13.16
C PHE A 35 24.07 -4.01 14.00
N VAL A 36 22.96 -3.34 14.39
CA VAL A 36 21.87 -3.98 15.15
C VAL A 36 21.25 -5.14 14.35
N SER A 37 21.14 -5.01 13.04
CA SER A 37 20.58 -6.06 12.18
C SER A 37 21.48 -7.31 12.14
N CYS A 38 22.78 -7.14 12.00
CA CYS A 38 23.74 -8.24 12.09
C CYS A 38 23.68 -8.91 13.46
N TYR A 39 23.67 -8.12 14.55
CA TYR A 39 23.54 -8.65 15.89
C TYR A 39 22.28 -9.55 16.06
N ILE A 40 21.12 -9.06 15.62
CA ILE A 40 19.84 -9.82 15.68
C ILE A 40 19.95 -11.12 14.87
N PHE A 41 20.55 -11.07 13.68
CA PHE A 41 20.70 -12.23 12.82
C PHE A 41 21.63 -13.28 13.46
N ASP A 42 22.77 -12.85 14.00
CA ASP A 42 23.81 -13.73 14.55
C ASP A 42 23.42 -14.36 15.91
N HIS A 43 22.42 -13.78 16.61
CA HIS A 43 22.00 -14.23 17.95
C HIS A 43 20.61 -14.87 17.98
N GLY A 44 20.13 -15.45 16.87
CA GLY A 44 18.88 -16.22 16.84
C GLY A 44 17.62 -15.34 16.89
N PHE A 45 17.68 -14.16 16.30
CA PHE A 45 16.56 -13.24 16.11
C PHE A 45 15.87 -12.74 17.40
N PRO A 46 16.60 -12.21 18.39
CA PRO A 46 15.98 -11.56 19.54
C PRO A 46 15.24 -10.32 19.09
N LEU A 47 13.93 -10.24 19.33
CA LEU A 47 13.06 -9.14 18.92
C LEU A 47 12.44 -8.37 20.09
N ASN A 48 12.99 -8.53 21.28
CA ASN A 48 12.61 -7.78 22.48
C ASN A 48 13.39 -6.46 22.53
N SER A 49 12.68 -5.33 22.44
CA SER A 49 13.32 -4.00 22.41
C SER A 49 13.99 -3.62 23.73
N VAL A 50 13.53 -4.14 24.86
CA VAL A 50 14.11 -3.84 26.19
C VAL A 50 15.44 -4.56 26.35
N GLU A 51 15.49 -5.84 25.99
CA GLU A 51 16.71 -6.65 26.05
C GLU A 51 17.79 -6.12 25.10
N LEU A 52 17.44 -5.87 23.85
CA LEU A 52 18.37 -5.30 22.87
C LEU A 52 18.85 -3.90 23.30
N SER A 53 18.00 -3.12 23.93
CA SER A 53 18.41 -1.81 24.45
C SER A 53 19.44 -1.95 25.58
N LYS A 54 19.28 -2.90 26.51
CA LYS A 54 20.27 -3.14 27.57
C LYS A 54 21.64 -3.54 27.00
N LEU A 55 21.65 -4.29 25.91
CA LEU A 55 22.87 -4.81 25.31
C LEU A 55 23.57 -3.80 24.37
N LEU A 56 22.80 -3.11 23.53
CA LEU A 56 23.35 -2.36 22.40
C LEU A 56 23.30 -0.83 22.58
N TYR A 57 22.52 -0.33 23.53
CA TYR A 57 22.31 1.12 23.68
C TYR A 57 23.62 1.89 23.88
N GLN A 58 24.51 1.39 24.75
CA GLN A 58 25.78 2.07 25.02
C GLN A 58 26.67 2.12 23.76
N THR A 59 26.80 1.02 23.07
CA THR A 59 27.56 0.94 21.79
C THR A 59 27.01 1.93 20.76
N LEU A 60 25.66 1.99 20.61
CA LEU A 60 25.03 2.94 19.69
C LEU A 60 25.30 4.41 20.05
N ARG A 61 25.48 4.70 21.34
CA ARG A 61 25.82 6.02 21.85
C ARG A 61 27.29 6.39 21.64
N THR A 62 28.20 5.45 21.91
CA THR A 62 29.65 5.74 21.94
C THR A 62 30.30 5.57 20.58
N GLU A 63 29.99 4.50 19.85
CA GLU A 63 30.66 4.19 18.58
C GLU A 63 29.97 4.86 17.38
N TYR A 64 28.62 4.98 17.40
CA TYR A 64 27.87 5.58 16.31
C TYR A 64 27.42 7.04 16.59
N GLY A 65 27.75 7.58 17.77
CA GLY A 65 27.42 8.96 18.15
C GLY A 65 25.91 9.26 18.23
N LEU A 66 25.04 8.25 18.20
CA LEU A 66 23.58 8.47 18.19
C LEU A 66 23.14 9.05 19.53
N LYS A 67 22.31 10.09 19.49
CA LYS A 67 21.67 10.61 20.69
C LYS A 67 20.68 9.61 21.27
N SER A 68 20.37 9.74 22.55
CA SER A 68 19.57 8.79 23.33
C SER A 68 18.31 8.30 22.60
N GLN A 69 17.50 9.22 22.10
CA GLN A 69 16.26 8.84 21.40
C GLN A 69 16.54 8.18 20.06
N LEU A 70 17.55 8.64 19.32
CA LEU A 70 17.93 8.05 18.02
C LEU A 70 18.45 6.62 18.19
N ALA A 71 19.23 6.33 19.25
CA ALA A 71 19.66 4.96 19.56
C ALA A 71 18.48 4.02 19.84
N GLN A 72 17.49 4.49 20.60
CA GLN A 72 16.24 3.74 20.84
C GLN A 72 15.43 3.55 19.55
N SER A 73 15.34 4.58 18.72
CA SER A 73 14.64 4.50 17.44
C SER A 73 15.33 3.53 16.50
N CYS A 74 16.65 3.50 16.45
CA CYS A 74 17.44 2.57 15.65
C CYS A 74 17.08 1.10 15.97
N ILE A 75 17.09 0.72 17.27
CA ILE A 75 16.73 -0.63 17.70
C ILE A 75 15.30 -0.97 17.28
N LYS A 76 14.34 -0.08 17.53
CA LYS A 76 12.92 -0.29 17.16
C LYS A 76 12.73 -0.43 15.65
N THR A 77 13.45 0.35 14.85
CA THR A 77 13.40 0.29 13.39
C THR A 77 13.85 -1.06 12.86
N VAL A 78 14.94 -1.60 13.40
CA VAL A 78 15.46 -2.91 12.99
C VAL A 78 14.51 -4.03 13.43
N ILE A 79 14.01 -4.00 14.67
CA ILE A 79 13.02 -4.97 15.15
C ILE A 79 11.76 -4.96 14.26
N ALA A 80 11.23 -3.78 13.91
CA ALA A 80 10.08 -3.66 13.02
C ALA A 80 10.35 -4.27 11.65
N ARG A 81 11.57 -4.12 11.12
CA ARG A 81 11.99 -4.73 9.86
C ARG A 81 11.97 -6.26 9.95
N TYR A 82 12.53 -6.86 11.00
CA TYR A 82 12.51 -8.32 11.18
C TYR A 82 11.09 -8.87 11.44
N LYS A 83 10.25 -8.13 12.18
CA LYS A 83 8.82 -8.50 12.32
C LYS A 83 8.11 -8.53 10.97
N THR A 84 8.32 -7.51 10.13
CA THR A 84 7.76 -7.49 8.77
C THR A 84 8.25 -8.68 7.93
N ILE A 85 9.54 -9.03 8.02
CA ILE A 85 10.09 -10.19 7.30
C ILE A 85 9.46 -11.49 7.83
N LYS A 86 9.33 -11.63 9.15
CA LYS A 86 8.66 -12.78 9.78
C LYS A 86 7.25 -12.96 9.23
N ASP A 87 6.45 -11.91 9.21
CA ASP A 87 5.07 -11.95 8.69
C ASP A 87 5.05 -12.30 7.20
N GLN A 88 5.98 -11.76 6.40
CA GLN A 88 6.11 -12.11 4.98
C GLN A 88 6.47 -13.59 4.77
N LEU A 89 7.37 -14.14 5.57
CA LEU A 89 7.74 -15.55 5.50
C LEU A 89 6.58 -16.49 5.88
N LEU A 90 5.83 -16.13 6.94
CA LEU A 90 4.65 -16.89 7.38
C LEU A 90 3.54 -16.87 6.33
N ASN A 91 3.29 -15.72 5.70
CA ASN A 91 2.23 -15.55 4.70
C ASN A 91 2.59 -16.13 3.32
N HIS A 92 3.86 -16.47 3.08
CA HIS A 92 4.34 -17.06 1.84
C HIS A 92 5.13 -18.34 2.12
N PRO A 93 4.47 -19.46 2.47
CA PRO A 93 5.13 -20.72 2.73
C PRO A 93 5.91 -21.20 1.50
N TYR A 94 6.98 -21.95 1.72
CA TYR A 94 7.67 -22.62 0.64
C TYR A 94 6.77 -23.77 0.14
N SER A 95 6.56 -23.85 -1.17
CA SER A 95 5.78 -24.92 -1.77
C SER A 95 6.66 -25.73 -2.72
N TYR A 96 6.55 -27.07 -2.64
CA TYR A 96 7.18 -27.99 -3.57
C TYR A 96 6.21 -29.10 -3.92
N GLN A 97 6.43 -29.73 -5.07
CA GLN A 97 5.64 -30.83 -5.55
C GLN A 97 6.58 -31.92 -6.07
N GLU A 98 6.50 -33.09 -5.49
CA GLU A 98 7.12 -34.28 -6.04
C GLU A 98 6.25 -34.85 -7.15
N LYS A 99 6.88 -35.62 -8.07
CA LYS A 99 6.16 -36.18 -9.21
C LYS A 99 5.08 -37.14 -8.69
N ASP A 100 3.83 -36.89 -9.15
CA ASP A 100 2.62 -37.65 -8.80
C ASP A 100 2.11 -37.48 -7.36
N GLU A 101 2.65 -36.49 -6.58
CA GLU A 101 2.18 -36.19 -5.23
C GLU A 101 1.47 -34.82 -5.15
N PRO A 102 0.55 -34.62 -4.18
CA PRO A 102 -0.05 -33.31 -3.95
C PRO A 102 1.01 -32.30 -3.50
N ARG A 103 0.83 -31.02 -3.90
CA ARG A 103 1.72 -29.92 -3.53
C ARG A 103 1.83 -29.78 -2.00
N GLN A 104 3.04 -29.80 -1.48
CA GLN A 104 3.34 -29.67 -0.06
C GLN A 104 3.75 -28.24 0.27
N TYR A 105 3.45 -27.80 1.50
CA TYR A 105 3.74 -26.43 1.97
C TYR A 105 4.54 -26.50 3.28
N ILE A 106 5.67 -25.80 3.33
CA ILE A 106 6.49 -25.67 4.52
C ILE A 106 6.42 -24.21 5.00
N THR A 107 6.00 -24.01 6.25
CA THR A 107 6.01 -22.70 6.91
C THR A 107 7.44 -22.21 7.05
N ARG A 108 7.71 -20.99 6.59
CA ARG A 108 9.02 -20.37 6.70
C ARG A 108 9.10 -19.49 7.94
N THR A 109 10.19 -19.63 8.68
CA THR A 109 10.54 -18.80 9.85
C THR A 109 11.74 -17.93 9.54
N LEU A 110 12.17 -17.07 10.48
CA LEU A 110 13.36 -16.22 10.31
C LEU A 110 14.64 -17.01 10.08
N ASP A 111 14.70 -18.27 10.56
CA ASP A 111 15.85 -19.17 10.37
C ASP A 111 16.11 -19.53 8.90
N TRP A 112 15.16 -19.27 8.01
CA TRP A 112 15.34 -19.42 6.55
C TRP A 112 16.18 -18.31 5.93
N LEU A 113 16.47 -17.23 6.67
CA LEU A 113 17.28 -16.15 6.16
C LEU A 113 18.75 -16.60 6.07
N GLN A 114 19.34 -16.38 4.89
CA GLN A 114 20.75 -16.68 4.61
C GLN A 114 21.69 -15.51 4.95
N LYS A 115 21.13 -14.33 5.22
CA LYS A 115 21.88 -13.09 5.49
C LYS A 115 21.04 -12.09 6.26
N PRO A 116 21.65 -11.17 7.01
CA PRO A 116 20.95 -10.14 7.74
C PRO A 116 20.17 -9.17 6.82
N ALA A 117 19.13 -8.54 7.36
CA ALA A 117 18.33 -7.55 6.66
C ALA A 117 19.04 -6.18 6.65
N LEU A 118 19.81 -5.88 5.62
CA LEU A 118 20.57 -4.63 5.54
C LEU A 118 19.75 -3.44 5.05
N PHE A 119 20.02 -2.28 5.61
CA PHE A 119 19.49 -0.98 5.24
C PHE A 119 20.42 -0.34 4.21
N SER A 120 19.98 -0.16 2.98
CA SER A 120 20.78 0.34 1.85
C SER A 120 20.68 1.85 1.63
N ARG A 121 19.72 2.52 2.29
CA ARG A 121 19.48 3.95 2.10
C ARG A 121 19.68 4.70 3.42
N PRO A 122 20.47 5.80 3.40
CA PRO A 122 20.58 6.68 4.55
C PRO A 122 19.22 7.31 4.89
N GLN A 123 18.79 7.14 6.13
CA GLN A 123 17.56 7.71 6.69
C GLN A 123 17.64 7.63 8.21
N ALA A 124 16.82 8.40 8.93
CA ALA A 124 16.70 8.30 10.38
C ALA A 124 15.24 8.48 10.82
N ASP A 125 14.85 7.79 11.90
CA ASP A 125 13.53 7.90 12.49
C ASP A 125 13.57 8.91 13.64
N PHE A 126 12.70 9.93 13.56
CA PHE A 126 12.64 11.09 14.45
C PHE A 126 11.36 11.07 15.27
N VAL A 127 11.48 11.00 16.59
CA VAL A 127 10.35 11.05 17.51
C VAL A 127 9.92 12.52 17.71
N ARG A 128 8.61 12.78 17.59
CA ARG A 128 8.04 14.11 17.81
C ARG A 128 8.39 14.65 19.22
N ASN A 129 8.69 15.94 19.29
CA ASN A 129 9.07 16.70 20.49
C ASN A 129 10.38 16.21 21.16
N ARG A 130 11.04 15.20 20.59
CA ARG A 130 12.38 14.74 21.03
C ARG A 130 13.43 14.95 19.94
N ASP A 131 13.19 14.43 18.73
CA ASP A 131 14.13 14.55 17.62
C ASP A 131 13.66 15.59 16.60
N TYR A 132 12.35 15.81 16.44
CA TYR A 132 11.81 16.92 15.66
C TYR A 132 10.69 17.65 16.40
N SER A 133 10.58 18.96 16.17
CA SER A 133 9.48 19.78 16.67
C SER A 133 9.21 20.94 15.73
N PHE A 134 7.94 21.39 15.69
CA PHE A 134 7.57 22.64 15.06
C PHE A 134 7.80 23.77 16.07
N VAL A 135 8.52 24.81 15.66
CA VAL A 135 8.86 25.98 16.46
C VAL A 135 8.46 27.26 15.74
N ASP A 136 8.59 28.40 16.40
CA ASP A 136 8.28 29.73 15.85
C ASP A 136 6.86 29.81 15.26
N GLY A 137 5.86 29.40 16.06
CA GLY A 137 4.46 29.37 15.64
C GLY A 137 4.14 28.30 14.59
N GLY A 138 5.01 27.30 14.40
CA GLY A 138 4.82 26.22 13.42
C GLY A 138 5.46 26.48 12.08
N SER A 139 6.19 27.61 11.90
CA SER A 139 6.81 28.00 10.63
C SER A 139 8.19 27.39 10.38
N VAL A 140 8.84 26.89 11.41
CA VAL A 140 10.20 26.33 11.39
C VAL A 140 10.22 24.94 11.98
N LEU A 141 10.99 24.03 11.41
CA LEU A 141 11.31 22.72 11.96
C LEU A 141 12.63 22.78 12.73
N SER A 142 12.61 22.35 13.98
CA SER A 142 13.80 22.07 14.77
C SER A 142 14.09 20.58 14.70
N LEU A 143 15.25 20.22 14.15
CA LEU A 143 15.67 18.84 13.91
C LEU A 143 16.90 18.49 14.72
N ASN A 144 16.93 17.32 15.35
CA ASN A 144 18.07 16.83 16.07
C ASN A 144 19.14 16.28 15.10
N THR A 145 20.42 16.58 15.36
CA THR A 145 21.56 16.00 14.64
C THR A 145 22.54 15.39 15.64
N LEU A 146 23.61 14.78 15.17
CA LEU A 146 24.64 14.22 16.07
C LEU A 146 25.26 15.31 16.96
N GLN A 147 25.49 16.50 16.41
CA GLN A 147 26.21 17.58 17.08
C GLN A 147 25.31 18.59 17.82
N GLY A 148 24.01 18.61 17.52
CA GLY A 148 23.09 19.58 18.11
C GLY A 148 21.73 19.59 17.42
N ARG A 149 21.00 20.70 17.58
CA ARG A 149 19.74 20.93 16.87
C ARG A 149 19.96 22.00 15.80
N ILE A 150 19.37 21.73 14.63
CA ILE A 150 19.32 22.69 13.55
C ILE A 150 17.89 23.20 13.37
N ARG A 151 17.74 24.37 12.78
CA ARG A 151 16.45 24.97 12.44
C ARG A 151 16.35 25.14 10.94
N VAL A 152 15.33 24.53 10.32
CA VAL A 152 15.15 24.52 8.89
C VAL A 152 13.75 25.01 8.51
N SER A 153 13.63 25.77 7.45
CA SER A 153 12.35 26.09 6.83
C SER A 153 11.81 24.89 6.09
N PHE A 154 10.51 24.85 5.84
CA PHE A 154 9.85 23.77 5.13
C PHE A 154 8.60 24.25 4.40
N ASP A 155 8.20 23.51 3.35
CA ASP A 155 6.97 23.74 2.63
C ASP A 155 5.90 22.73 3.07
N VAL A 156 4.71 23.25 3.35
CA VAL A 156 3.52 22.42 3.56
C VAL A 156 2.76 22.37 2.25
N PRO A 157 2.65 21.18 1.60
CA PRO A 157 1.80 21.04 0.44
C PRO A 157 0.36 21.46 0.75
N GLU A 158 -0.32 22.12 -0.19
CA GLU A 158 -1.68 22.65 -0.02
C GLU A 158 -2.65 21.61 0.56
N CYS A 159 -2.55 20.38 0.08
CA CYS A 159 -3.39 19.27 0.55
C CYS A 159 -3.15 18.85 2.02
N PHE A 160 -2.16 19.42 2.71
CA PHE A 160 -1.83 19.13 4.11
C PHE A 160 -1.98 20.34 5.03
N LYS A 161 -2.38 21.51 4.55
CA LYS A 161 -2.55 22.71 5.38
C LYS A 161 -3.56 22.50 6.49
N ASP A 162 -4.69 21.87 6.17
CA ASP A 162 -5.77 21.59 7.12
C ASP A 162 -5.39 20.57 8.22
N TYR A 163 -4.25 19.85 8.07
CA TYR A 163 -3.81 18.87 9.07
C TYR A 163 -3.08 19.48 10.26
N PHE A 164 -2.82 20.78 10.22
CA PHE A 164 -2.25 21.55 11.34
C PHE A 164 -3.31 22.15 12.27
N ASP A 165 -4.59 21.81 12.08
CA ASP A 165 -5.71 22.26 12.92
C ASP A 165 -5.73 21.68 14.36
N GLY A 166 -4.79 20.81 14.67
CA GLY A 166 -4.69 20.12 15.97
C GLY A 166 -5.51 18.84 16.07
N SER A 167 -6.34 18.50 15.08
CA SER A 167 -7.15 17.27 15.08
C SER A 167 -6.35 16.01 14.73
N TRP A 168 -5.13 16.16 14.21
CA TRP A 168 -4.26 15.06 13.80
C TRP A 168 -3.13 14.84 14.80
N LYS A 169 -2.89 13.59 15.17
CA LYS A 169 -1.73 13.17 15.98
C LYS A 169 -0.54 12.91 15.05
N PHE A 170 0.54 13.67 15.19
CA PHE A 170 1.76 13.45 14.42
C PHE A 170 2.64 12.40 15.08
N GLY A 171 3.01 11.36 14.35
CA GLY A 171 3.82 10.25 14.84
C GLY A 171 5.33 10.45 14.62
N THR A 172 6.07 9.35 14.71
CA THR A 172 7.51 9.32 14.43
C THR A 172 7.77 9.61 12.96
N GLY A 173 8.45 10.72 12.69
CA GLY A 173 8.82 11.13 11.36
C GLY A 173 10.04 10.37 10.84
N LYS A 174 10.24 10.38 9.53
CA LYS A 174 11.42 9.82 8.88
C LYS A 174 12.09 10.87 8.02
N ILE A 175 13.34 11.20 8.35
CA ILE A 175 14.18 12.09 7.55
C ILE A 175 14.83 11.30 6.41
N VAL A 176 14.72 11.81 5.18
CA VAL A 176 15.25 11.15 3.98
C VAL A 176 15.76 12.18 2.96
N SER A 177 16.79 11.81 2.21
CA SER A 177 17.20 12.55 1.02
C SER A 177 16.72 11.83 -0.24
N LEU A 178 16.04 12.54 -1.12
CA LEU A 178 15.53 12.05 -2.39
C LEU A 178 15.96 12.98 -3.54
N LEU A 179 16.79 12.49 -4.44
CA LEU A 179 17.28 13.24 -5.61
C LEU A 179 18.06 14.54 -5.25
N GLY A 180 18.67 14.57 -4.08
CA GLY A 180 19.39 15.76 -3.59
C GLY A 180 18.56 16.68 -2.70
N GLU A 181 17.25 16.50 -2.67
CA GLU A 181 16.33 17.25 -1.82
C GLU A 181 16.03 16.51 -0.50
N TRP A 182 15.73 17.25 0.55
CA TRP A 182 15.48 16.69 1.88
C TRP A 182 13.99 16.73 2.23
N TYR A 183 13.50 15.65 2.82
CA TYR A 183 12.11 15.50 3.21
C TYR A 183 11.99 14.93 4.63
N LEU A 184 11.01 15.43 5.37
CA LEU A 184 10.54 14.80 6.60
C LEU A 184 9.16 14.16 6.32
N HIS A 185 9.10 12.85 6.34
CA HIS A 185 7.85 12.09 6.19
C HIS A 185 7.25 11.84 7.57
N ILE A 186 6.09 12.41 7.85
CA ILE A 186 5.42 12.29 9.15
C ILE A 186 4.13 11.50 8.98
N PRO A 187 4.00 10.32 9.59
CA PRO A 187 2.71 9.65 9.70
C PRO A 187 1.81 10.45 10.64
N MET A 188 0.60 10.69 10.21
CA MET A 188 -0.42 11.42 10.96
C MET A 188 -1.62 10.52 11.13
N THR A 189 -2.16 10.50 12.33
CA THR A 189 -3.30 9.68 12.71
C THR A 189 -4.45 10.54 13.18
N LYS A 190 -5.66 10.21 12.74
CA LYS A 190 -6.90 10.80 13.23
C LYS A 190 -7.93 9.71 13.48
N GLU A 191 -8.58 9.77 14.61
CA GLU A 191 -9.72 8.95 14.93
C GLU A 191 -10.99 9.60 14.38
N TYR A 192 -11.76 8.87 13.61
CA TYR A 192 -13.06 9.32 13.13
C TYR A 192 -14.14 8.73 14.03
N GLY A 193 -14.83 9.62 14.75
CA GLY A 193 -15.86 9.26 15.71
C GLY A 193 -17.20 8.90 15.11
N LYS A 194 -17.36 8.85 13.78
CA LYS A 194 -18.59 8.50 13.15
C LYS A 194 -18.56 7.04 12.70
N GLU A 195 -19.30 6.23 13.40
CA GLU A 195 -19.46 4.83 13.07
C GLU A 195 -20.35 4.71 11.84
N TYR A 196 -19.88 3.92 10.88
CA TYR A 196 -20.71 3.32 9.88
C TYR A 196 -21.69 2.38 10.62
N SER A 197 -22.97 2.55 10.38
CA SER A 197 -23.99 1.62 10.83
C SER A 197 -24.70 1.06 9.60
N SER A 198 -24.96 -0.24 9.59
CA SER A 198 -25.74 -0.88 8.53
C SER A 198 -27.13 -0.24 8.38
N GLU A 199 -27.68 0.30 9.45
CA GLU A 199 -28.97 1.00 9.47
C GLU A 199 -28.95 2.37 8.76
N THR A 200 -27.76 2.97 8.60
CA THR A 200 -27.57 4.29 7.98
C THR A 200 -27.04 4.24 6.56
N VAL A 201 -26.93 3.04 5.98
CA VAL A 201 -26.44 2.86 4.61
C VAL A 201 -27.42 3.45 3.62
N LYS A 202 -26.94 4.39 2.81
CA LYS A 202 -27.69 5.02 1.72
C LYS A 202 -27.40 4.38 0.37
N HIS A 203 -26.17 3.97 0.17
CA HIS A 203 -25.68 3.40 -1.09
C HIS A 203 -24.84 2.15 -0.84
N VAL A 204 -25.06 1.13 -1.65
CA VAL A 204 -24.20 -0.08 -1.71
C VAL A 204 -23.59 -0.16 -3.10
N VAL A 205 -22.28 0.03 -3.19
CA VAL A 205 -21.57 0.13 -4.46
C VAL A 205 -20.58 -1.02 -4.59
N GLY A 206 -20.86 -1.95 -5.52
CA GLY A 206 -19.93 -3.00 -5.91
C GLY A 206 -18.88 -2.47 -6.87
N ILE A 207 -17.62 -2.80 -6.64
CA ILE A 207 -16.47 -2.35 -7.43
C ILE A 207 -15.65 -3.54 -7.87
N ASP A 208 -15.73 -3.87 -9.14
CA ASP A 208 -14.83 -4.81 -9.80
C ASP A 208 -13.57 -4.07 -10.28
N ARG A 209 -12.40 -4.67 -10.07
CA ARG A 209 -11.09 -4.09 -10.38
C ARG A 209 -10.35 -4.93 -11.39
N GLY A 210 -10.06 -4.35 -12.54
CA GLY A 210 -9.42 -5.03 -13.65
C GLY A 210 -8.27 -4.26 -14.28
N LEU A 211 -7.76 -4.78 -15.39
CA LEU A 211 -6.72 -4.12 -16.19
C LEU A 211 -7.33 -3.29 -17.33
N ARG A 212 -8.42 -3.76 -17.93
CA ARG A 212 -9.13 -3.06 -18.98
C ARG A 212 -9.88 -1.85 -18.44
N PHE A 213 -10.73 -2.10 -17.44
CA PHE A 213 -11.30 -1.05 -16.60
C PHE A 213 -10.62 -1.13 -15.24
N LEU A 214 -10.01 -0.02 -14.82
CA LEU A 214 -9.29 0.06 -13.54
C LEU A 214 -10.23 -0.16 -12.36
N ALA A 215 -11.46 0.26 -12.53
CA ALA A 215 -12.60 -0.03 -11.68
C ALA A 215 -13.88 0.02 -12.52
N THR A 216 -14.77 -0.93 -12.33
CA THR A 216 -16.15 -0.91 -12.81
C THR A 216 -17.05 -0.90 -11.59
N THR A 217 -17.94 0.08 -11.50
CA THR A 217 -18.85 0.19 -10.35
C THR A 217 -20.28 -0.12 -10.76
N TYR A 218 -21.03 -0.69 -9.82
CA TYR A 218 -22.46 -0.89 -9.94
C TYR A 218 -23.13 -0.56 -8.62
N ASP A 219 -24.20 0.23 -8.65
CA ASP A 219 -24.96 0.67 -7.49
C ASP A 219 -26.38 0.08 -7.42
N GLU A 220 -27.09 0.32 -6.34
CA GLU A 220 -28.45 -0.18 -6.10
C GLU A 220 -29.47 0.39 -7.08
N GLN A 221 -29.16 1.51 -7.76
CA GLN A 221 -30.02 2.12 -8.78
C GLN A 221 -29.80 1.51 -10.17
N GLY A 222 -28.86 0.56 -10.28
CA GLY A 222 -28.52 -0.07 -11.56
C GLY A 222 -27.52 0.73 -12.40
N THR A 223 -26.96 1.82 -11.87
CA THR A 223 -26.01 2.66 -12.58
C THR A 223 -24.63 2.03 -12.59
N THR A 224 -24.03 1.96 -13.76
CA THR A 224 -22.68 1.44 -13.97
C THR A 224 -21.73 2.57 -14.36
N THR A 225 -20.55 2.63 -13.74
CA THR A 225 -19.49 3.57 -14.14
C THR A 225 -18.23 2.79 -14.46
N PHE A 226 -17.64 3.05 -15.63
CA PHE A 226 -16.41 2.42 -16.10
C PHE A 226 -15.25 3.42 -16.00
N PHE A 227 -14.16 3.05 -15.34
CA PHE A 227 -12.91 3.81 -15.32
C PHE A 227 -11.94 3.15 -16.32
N ASP A 228 -11.83 3.72 -17.52
CA ASP A 228 -11.03 3.15 -18.61
C ASP A 228 -9.56 3.00 -18.25
N GLY A 229 -9.03 1.82 -18.47
CA GLY A 229 -7.63 1.47 -18.25
C GLY A 229 -6.75 1.53 -19.51
N LYS A 230 -7.34 1.63 -20.72
CA LYS A 230 -6.61 1.51 -22.00
C LYS A 230 -5.47 2.55 -22.12
N THR A 231 -5.80 3.81 -21.94
CA THR A 231 -4.81 4.90 -22.01
C THR A 231 -3.77 4.80 -20.90
N ILE A 232 -4.17 4.31 -19.73
CA ILE A 232 -3.31 4.10 -18.57
C ILE A 232 -2.31 2.98 -18.88
N MET A 233 -2.77 1.86 -19.43
CA MET A 233 -1.91 0.73 -19.79
C MET A 233 -0.94 1.08 -20.91
N GLN A 234 -1.39 1.80 -21.96
CA GLN A 234 -0.52 2.31 -23.02
C GLN A 234 0.63 3.15 -22.47
N LYS A 235 0.33 4.09 -21.58
CA LYS A 235 1.36 4.94 -20.95
C LYS A 235 2.33 4.13 -20.08
N ARG A 236 1.86 3.09 -19.41
CA ARG A 236 2.73 2.15 -18.66
C ARG A 236 3.64 1.35 -19.56
N ASP A 237 3.16 0.95 -20.74
CA ASP A 237 3.98 0.25 -21.73
C ASP A 237 5.10 1.17 -22.25
N VAL A 238 4.84 2.46 -22.44
CA VAL A 238 5.88 3.45 -22.77
C VAL A 238 6.93 3.54 -21.65
N PHE A 239 6.52 3.64 -20.37
CA PHE A 239 7.45 3.62 -19.24
C PHE A 239 8.29 2.32 -19.21
N GLN A 240 7.67 1.19 -19.53
CA GLN A 240 8.36 -0.10 -19.59
C GLN A 240 9.38 -0.14 -20.74
N ALA A 241 9.03 0.35 -21.92
CA ALA A 241 9.94 0.40 -23.06
C ALA A 241 11.20 1.21 -22.73
N VAL A 242 11.01 2.40 -22.15
CA VAL A 242 12.13 3.26 -21.69
C VAL A 242 12.99 2.57 -20.62
N ARG A 243 12.38 1.82 -19.70
CA ARG A 243 13.13 1.04 -18.70
C ARG A 243 13.94 -0.08 -19.32
N SER A 244 13.32 -0.87 -20.20
CA SER A 244 14.00 -1.98 -20.88
C SER A 244 15.18 -1.50 -21.70
N GLU A 245 15.02 -0.41 -22.45
CA GLU A 245 16.08 0.21 -23.25
C GLU A 245 17.22 0.72 -22.36
N ALA A 246 16.91 1.43 -21.28
CA ALA A 246 17.91 1.92 -20.36
C ALA A 246 18.63 0.79 -19.60
N GLN A 247 17.95 -0.30 -19.28
CA GLN A 247 18.56 -1.49 -18.66
C GLN A 247 19.51 -2.19 -19.61
N SER A 248 19.17 -2.33 -20.89
CA SER A 248 20.04 -2.95 -21.90
C SER A 248 21.34 -2.16 -22.15
N ARG A 249 21.25 -0.83 -22.10
CA ARG A 249 22.42 0.04 -22.27
C ARG A 249 23.42 -0.04 -21.11
N GLY A 250 23.00 -0.27 -19.87
CA GLY A 250 23.85 -0.48 -18.69
C GLY A 250 24.74 0.69 -18.25
N THR A 251 24.76 1.80 -18.98
CA THR A 251 25.65 2.96 -18.75
C THR A 251 25.27 3.78 -17.51
N LYS A 252 26.18 4.63 -17.02
CA LYS A 252 25.90 5.55 -15.91
C LYS A 252 24.72 6.51 -16.22
N SER A 253 24.63 7.00 -17.47
CA SER A 253 23.51 7.84 -17.90
C SER A 253 22.18 7.06 -17.93
N ALA A 254 22.18 5.82 -18.41
CA ALA A 254 21.04 4.94 -18.39
C ALA A 254 20.53 4.66 -16.96
N LYS A 255 21.44 4.45 -16.00
CA LYS A 255 21.07 4.31 -14.57
C LYS A 255 20.36 5.56 -14.01
N ARG A 256 20.78 6.77 -14.42
CA ARG A 256 20.08 8.02 -14.05
C ARG A 256 18.68 8.09 -14.67
N VAL A 257 18.53 7.66 -15.93
CA VAL A 257 17.21 7.58 -16.60
C VAL A 257 16.30 6.61 -15.85
N LEU A 258 16.76 5.42 -15.49
CA LEU A 258 16.01 4.43 -14.72
C LEU A 258 15.48 5.01 -13.39
N LYS A 259 16.35 5.69 -12.64
CA LYS A 259 15.96 6.33 -11.37
C LYS A 259 14.87 7.38 -11.57
N ARG A 260 14.98 8.22 -12.60
CA ARG A 260 14.01 9.28 -12.93
C ARG A 260 12.67 8.71 -13.39
N VAL A 261 12.68 7.70 -14.25
CA VAL A 261 11.45 7.08 -14.81
C VAL A 261 10.67 6.33 -13.72
N SER A 262 11.33 5.57 -12.85
CA SER A 262 10.68 4.86 -11.73
C SER A 262 9.86 5.81 -10.85
N GLY A 263 10.44 6.94 -10.44
CA GLY A 263 9.72 7.91 -9.62
C GLY A 263 8.54 8.58 -10.34
N ARG A 264 8.64 8.82 -11.65
CA ARG A 264 7.55 9.43 -12.45
C ARG A 264 6.37 8.50 -12.61
N GLU A 265 6.60 7.23 -12.93
CA GLU A 265 5.53 6.24 -13.08
C GLU A 265 4.76 6.08 -11.77
N ASN A 266 5.45 5.93 -10.66
CA ASN A 266 4.79 5.80 -9.34
C ASN A 266 3.94 7.01 -9.00
N ARG A 267 4.45 8.23 -9.16
CA ARG A 267 3.65 9.45 -8.88
C ARG A 267 2.44 9.56 -9.77
N TRP A 268 2.58 9.26 -11.05
CA TRP A 268 1.47 9.29 -12.00
C TRP A 268 0.40 8.23 -11.68
N MET A 269 0.79 6.98 -11.35
CA MET A 269 -0.16 5.95 -10.93
C MET A 269 -0.87 6.31 -9.62
N THR A 270 -0.14 6.92 -8.69
CA THR A 270 -0.72 7.44 -7.46
C THR A 270 -1.80 8.49 -7.74
N ASP A 271 -1.54 9.44 -8.67
CA ASP A 271 -2.51 10.44 -9.11
C ASP A 271 -3.75 9.79 -9.76
N VAL A 272 -3.57 8.77 -10.63
CA VAL A 272 -4.69 8.03 -11.22
C VAL A 272 -5.59 7.42 -10.14
N ASN A 273 -5.00 6.72 -9.15
CA ASN A 273 -5.75 6.13 -8.05
C ASN A 273 -6.44 7.19 -7.18
N HIS A 274 -5.79 8.33 -6.95
CA HIS A 274 -6.40 9.45 -6.22
C HIS A 274 -7.62 10.01 -6.94
N ARG A 275 -7.57 10.16 -8.28
CA ARG A 275 -8.69 10.64 -9.09
C ARG A 275 -9.87 9.67 -9.07
N ILE A 276 -9.63 8.38 -9.31
CA ILE A 276 -10.67 7.35 -9.27
C ILE A 276 -11.37 7.36 -7.90
N THR A 277 -10.59 7.24 -6.83
CA THR A 277 -11.15 7.17 -5.47
C THR A 277 -11.83 8.47 -5.03
N LYS A 278 -11.35 9.65 -5.45
CA LYS A 278 -12.01 10.92 -5.21
C LYS A 278 -13.36 10.99 -5.93
N THR A 279 -13.40 10.60 -7.22
CA THR A 279 -14.63 10.57 -8.01
C THR A 279 -15.69 9.67 -7.35
N LEU A 280 -15.30 8.47 -6.88
CA LEU A 280 -16.22 7.54 -6.20
C LEU A 280 -16.80 8.13 -4.93
N VAL A 281 -15.96 8.62 -4.03
CA VAL A 281 -16.41 9.17 -2.75
C VAL A 281 -17.24 10.46 -2.95
N THR A 282 -16.88 11.30 -3.94
CA THR A 282 -17.66 12.51 -4.24
C THR A 282 -19.01 12.19 -4.87
N LYS A 283 -19.09 11.16 -5.74
CA LYS A 283 -20.32 10.75 -6.41
C LYS A 283 -21.37 10.23 -5.43
N TYR A 284 -20.98 9.38 -4.50
CA TYR A 284 -21.91 8.70 -3.62
C TYR A 284 -22.08 9.37 -2.24
N GLY A 285 -21.06 10.10 -1.78
CA GLY A 285 -21.11 10.87 -0.53
C GLY A 285 -21.18 10.01 0.74
N GLN A 286 -21.80 10.58 1.77
CA GLN A 286 -21.88 10.00 3.12
C GLN A 286 -22.82 8.79 3.18
N GLY A 287 -22.48 7.81 4.02
CA GLY A 287 -23.31 6.61 4.27
C GLY A 287 -23.22 5.59 3.14
N THR A 288 -22.12 5.55 2.41
CA THR A 288 -21.89 4.59 1.33
C THR A 288 -21.11 3.38 1.82
N LEU A 289 -21.57 2.18 1.49
CA LEU A 289 -20.81 0.95 1.58
C LEU A 289 -20.16 0.64 0.23
N PHE A 290 -18.85 0.80 0.14
CA PHE A 290 -18.07 0.34 -1.01
C PHE A 290 -17.63 -1.11 -0.79
N VAL A 291 -17.91 -1.97 -1.76
CA VAL A 291 -17.62 -3.40 -1.70
C VAL A 291 -16.58 -3.75 -2.75
N LEU A 292 -15.48 -4.33 -2.32
CA LEU A 292 -14.37 -4.76 -3.16
C LEU A 292 -14.13 -6.26 -3.02
N GLU A 293 -13.60 -6.89 -4.04
CA GLU A 293 -13.05 -8.23 -3.90
C GLU A 293 -11.75 -8.22 -3.08
N ASP A 294 -11.55 -9.25 -2.26
CA ASP A 294 -10.27 -9.49 -1.63
C ASP A 294 -9.30 -10.16 -2.61
N LEU A 295 -8.50 -9.34 -3.26
CA LEU A 295 -7.47 -9.79 -4.20
C LEU A 295 -6.11 -10.05 -3.52
N THR A 296 -6.08 -10.23 -2.21
CA THR A 296 -4.87 -10.53 -1.45
C THR A 296 -4.31 -11.89 -1.94
N GLY A 297 -3.09 -11.89 -2.46
CA GLY A 297 -2.44 -13.09 -2.98
C GLY A 297 -2.79 -13.49 -4.41
N VAL A 298 -3.81 -12.91 -5.05
CA VAL A 298 -4.17 -13.24 -6.45
C VAL A 298 -3.02 -13.02 -7.43
N SER A 299 -2.22 -11.97 -7.23
CA SER A 299 -1.03 -11.69 -8.06
C SER A 299 0.11 -12.70 -7.88
N PHE A 300 0.03 -13.59 -6.89
CA PHE A 300 1.02 -14.62 -6.57
C PHE A 300 0.48 -16.04 -6.76
N ASN A 301 -0.80 -16.21 -7.10
CA ASN A 301 -1.36 -17.54 -7.40
C ASN A 301 -0.85 -18.02 -8.76
N GLU A 302 0.05 -19.00 -8.73
CA GLU A 302 0.71 -19.54 -9.91
C GLU A 302 -0.26 -20.15 -10.94
N GLU A 303 -1.35 -20.75 -10.50
CA GLU A 303 -2.36 -21.34 -11.40
C GLU A 303 -3.04 -20.27 -12.27
N ASN A 304 -3.42 -19.15 -11.68
CA ASN A 304 -4.00 -18.03 -12.41
C ASN A 304 -2.98 -17.30 -13.28
N ILE A 305 -1.71 -17.25 -12.83
CA ILE A 305 -0.64 -16.54 -13.54
C ILE A 305 -0.10 -17.36 -14.69
N SER A 306 -0.06 -18.69 -14.61
CA SER A 306 0.47 -19.57 -15.66
C SER A 306 -0.31 -19.46 -16.97
N GLN A 307 -1.62 -19.22 -16.91
CA GLN A 307 -2.50 -19.05 -18.06
C GLN A 307 -2.34 -17.68 -18.76
N LEU A 308 -1.68 -16.71 -18.12
CA LEU A 308 -1.49 -15.38 -18.69
C LEU A 308 -0.23 -15.31 -19.54
N THR A 309 -0.26 -14.47 -20.60
CA THR A 309 0.94 -14.09 -21.35
C THR A 309 1.98 -13.41 -20.46
N LYS A 310 3.24 -13.38 -20.87
CA LYS A 310 4.31 -12.67 -20.13
C LYS A 310 3.95 -11.21 -19.87
N THR A 311 3.31 -10.57 -20.82
CA THR A 311 2.82 -9.17 -20.67
C THR A 311 1.68 -9.08 -19.66
N GLY A 312 0.67 -9.94 -19.73
CA GLY A 312 -0.44 -9.99 -18.78
C GLY A 312 0.01 -10.23 -17.35
N ARG A 313 0.94 -11.19 -17.14
CA ARG A 313 1.55 -11.44 -15.82
C ARG A 313 2.25 -10.21 -15.26
N ARG A 314 3.01 -9.49 -16.09
CA ARG A 314 3.69 -8.26 -15.69
C ARG A 314 2.67 -7.16 -15.32
N GLN A 315 1.66 -6.98 -16.15
CA GLN A 315 0.62 -5.97 -15.93
C GLN A 315 -0.13 -6.23 -14.64
N LEU A 316 -0.55 -7.47 -14.38
CA LEU A 316 -1.23 -7.86 -13.15
C LEU A 316 -0.36 -7.61 -11.89
N ARG A 317 0.90 -8.08 -11.90
CA ARG A 317 1.84 -7.88 -10.78
C ARG A 317 2.19 -6.43 -10.52
N SER A 318 2.16 -5.59 -11.54
CA SER A 318 2.51 -4.18 -11.43
C SER A 318 1.32 -3.28 -11.11
N TRP A 319 0.09 -3.80 -11.14
CA TRP A 319 -1.10 -3.04 -10.81
C TRP A 319 -1.21 -2.83 -9.29
N SER A 320 -1.49 -1.61 -8.89
CA SER A 320 -1.57 -1.28 -7.48
C SER A 320 -3.00 -1.37 -6.93
N PHE A 321 -3.64 -2.55 -7.05
CA PHE A 321 -4.94 -2.84 -6.44
C PHE A 321 -4.97 -2.50 -4.94
N TYR A 322 -3.88 -2.80 -4.26
CA TYR A 322 -3.73 -2.48 -2.84
C TYR A 322 -3.78 -0.98 -2.59
N GLN A 323 -3.03 -0.18 -3.38
CA GLN A 323 -3.01 1.28 -3.22
C GLN A 323 -4.38 1.91 -3.47
N LEU A 324 -5.11 1.48 -4.51
CA LEU A 324 -6.46 1.95 -4.80
C LEU A 324 -7.41 1.63 -3.64
N SER A 325 -7.37 0.40 -3.13
CA SER A 325 -8.16 -0.02 -1.97
C SER A 325 -7.86 0.85 -0.74
N GLN A 326 -6.59 1.04 -0.41
CA GLN A 326 -6.18 1.88 0.74
C GLN A 326 -6.66 3.33 0.58
N MET A 327 -6.53 3.89 -0.62
CA MET A 327 -6.97 5.26 -0.89
C MET A 327 -8.49 5.42 -0.82
N LEU A 328 -9.24 4.41 -1.26
CA LEU A 328 -10.69 4.41 -1.13
C LEU A 328 -11.09 4.31 0.35
N THR A 329 -10.47 3.41 1.10
CA THR A 329 -10.77 3.20 2.52
C THR A 329 -10.64 4.49 3.33
N TYR A 330 -9.49 5.17 3.29
CA TYR A 330 -9.36 6.36 4.12
C TYR A 330 -10.27 7.51 3.66
N LYS A 331 -10.54 7.65 2.35
CA LYS A 331 -11.46 8.68 1.86
C LYS A 331 -12.92 8.37 2.19
N ALA A 332 -13.32 7.11 2.16
CA ALA A 332 -14.64 6.68 2.58
C ALA A 332 -14.86 6.99 4.08
N HIS A 333 -13.88 6.67 4.93
CA HIS A 333 -13.96 7.01 6.35
C HIS A 333 -14.07 8.53 6.61
N GLU A 334 -13.42 9.37 5.79
CA GLU A 334 -13.57 10.84 5.87
C GLU A 334 -15.01 11.30 5.61
N THR A 335 -15.81 10.53 4.88
CA THR A 335 -17.20 10.82 4.54
C THR A 335 -18.20 9.93 5.31
N ALA A 336 -17.81 9.38 6.46
CA ALA A 336 -18.63 8.44 7.23
C ALA A 336 -19.22 7.29 6.36
N SER A 337 -18.41 6.77 5.47
CA SER A 337 -18.66 5.63 4.59
C SER A 337 -17.68 4.52 4.92
N GLU A 338 -17.95 3.28 4.48
CA GLU A 338 -17.15 2.11 4.80
C GLU A 338 -16.70 1.39 3.54
N VAL A 339 -15.60 0.65 3.65
CA VAL A 339 -15.09 -0.22 2.60
C VAL A 339 -14.92 -1.62 3.13
N ILE A 340 -15.66 -2.57 2.59
CA ILE A 340 -15.49 -3.98 2.91
C ILE A 340 -14.83 -4.75 1.77
N LYS A 341 -14.19 -5.85 2.13
CA LYS A 341 -13.63 -6.80 1.17
C LYS A 341 -14.36 -8.13 1.31
N ILE A 342 -14.75 -8.68 0.18
CA ILE A 342 -15.46 -9.95 0.07
C ILE A 342 -14.60 -10.98 -0.67
N LYS A 343 -14.90 -12.27 -0.45
CA LYS A 343 -14.25 -13.34 -1.22
C LYS A 343 -14.68 -13.28 -2.69
N PRO A 344 -13.75 -13.48 -3.65
CA PRO A 344 -14.02 -13.36 -5.09
C PRO A 344 -14.73 -14.58 -5.71
N ASP A 345 -15.36 -15.44 -4.88
CA ASP A 345 -15.93 -16.69 -5.35
C ASP A 345 -17.12 -16.43 -6.29
N TYR A 346 -16.98 -16.81 -7.57
CA TYR A 346 -18.01 -16.77 -8.61
C TYR A 346 -18.53 -15.36 -9.00
N THR A 347 -17.95 -14.29 -8.50
CA THR A 347 -18.39 -12.91 -8.79
C THR A 347 -18.48 -12.61 -10.29
N SER A 348 -17.54 -13.09 -11.09
CA SER A 348 -17.51 -12.90 -12.55
C SER A 348 -18.22 -14.03 -13.34
N GLN A 349 -18.70 -15.09 -12.69
CA GLN A 349 -19.25 -16.28 -13.35
C GLN A 349 -20.76 -16.44 -13.14
N ARG A 350 -21.32 -15.82 -12.11
CA ARG A 350 -22.73 -15.92 -11.76
C ARG A 350 -23.57 -14.95 -12.57
N CYS A 351 -24.64 -15.48 -13.20
CA CYS A 351 -25.63 -14.63 -13.84
C CYS A 351 -26.42 -13.83 -12.80
N PRO A 352 -26.45 -12.48 -12.86
CA PRO A 352 -27.20 -11.68 -11.90
C PRO A 352 -28.71 -11.84 -12.04
N LYS A 353 -29.22 -12.28 -13.22
CA LYS A 353 -30.64 -12.45 -13.49
C LYS A 353 -31.19 -13.79 -12.98
N CYS A 354 -30.58 -14.92 -13.37
CA CYS A 354 -31.09 -16.25 -13.03
C CYS A 354 -30.27 -17.01 -11.97
N GLY A 355 -29.11 -16.50 -11.57
CA GLY A 355 -28.26 -17.12 -10.54
C GLY A 355 -27.37 -18.27 -11.06
N ARG A 356 -27.44 -18.63 -12.34
CA ARG A 356 -26.62 -19.67 -12.96
C ARG A 356 -25.14 -19.34 -12.82
N ILE A 357 -24.34 -20.26 -12.29
CA ILE A 357 -22.88 -20.13 -12.19
C ILE A 357 -22.24 -21.01 -13.26
N ARG A 358 -21.55 -20.40 -14.21
CA ARG A 358 -20.83 -21.11 -15.26
C ARG A 358 -19.68 -20.27 -15.81
N LYS A 359 -18.48 -20.83 -15.86
CA LYS A 359 -17.26 -20.13 -16.32
C LYS A 359 -17.31 -19.79 -17.80
N GLU A 360 -17.87 -20.68 -18.61
CA GLU A 360 -17.97 -20.56 -20.06
C GLU A 360 -18.90 -19.42 -20.52
N ASN A 361 -19.75 -18.89 -19.63
CA ASN A 361 -20.61 -17.75 -19.91
C ASN A 361 -19.83 -16.44 -20.04
N ARG A 362 -18.57 -16.40 -19.59
CA ARG A 362 -17.68 -15.24 -19.70
C ARG A 362 -16.73 -15.37 -20.89
N HIS A 363 -16.92 -14.52 -21.88
CA HIS A 363 -16.10 -14.44 -23.08
C HIS A 363 -15.06 -13.33 -22.94
N HIS A 364 -13.88 -13.68 -22.42
CA HIS A 364 -12.81 -12.71 -22.08
C HIS A 364 -12.22 -11.98 -23.29
N ASP A 365 -12.19 -12.61 -24.45
CA ASP A 365 -11.65 -12.09 -25.71
C ASP A 365 -12.46 -10.91 -26.26
N ILE A 366 -13.78 -10.97 -26.11
CA ILE A 366 -14.71 -9.92 -26.54
C ILE A 366 -15.30 -9.10 -25.39
N HIS A 367 -14.94 -9.42 -24.15
CA HIS A 367 -15.44 -8.78 -22.91
C HIS A 367 -16.97 -8.80 -22.77
N GLU A 368 -17.55 -9.91 -23.13
CA GLU A 368 -18.98 -10.15 -22.97
C GLU A 368 -19.26 -11.30 -22.01
N TYR A 369 -20.38 -11.20 -21.36
CA TYR A 369 -21.01 -12.25 -20.59
C TYR A 369 -22.34 -12.63 -21.26
N ILE A 370 -22.53 -13.93 -21.54
CA ILE A 370 -23.76 -14.46 -22.14
C ILE A 370 -24.20 -15.66 -21.31
N CYS A 371 -25.35 -15.54 -20.64
CA CYS A 371 -25.88 -16.63 -19.83
C CYS A 371 -26.47 -17.75 -20.72
N ASP A 372 -25.96 -18.96 -20.56
CA ASP A 372 -26.44 -20.15 -21.27
C ASP A 372 -27.86 -20.58 -20.88
N CYS A 373 -28.34 -20.16 -19.69
CA CYS A 373 -29.66 -20.52 -19.18
C CYS A 373 -30.75 -19.52 -19.58
N CYS A 374 -30.55 -18.21 -19.36
CA CYS A 374 -31.59 -17.19 -19.56
C CYS A 374 -31.29 -16.20 -20.69
N GLY A 375 -30.20 -16.36 -21.41
CA GLY A 375 -29.81 -15.50 -22.52
C GLY A 375 -29.37 -14.08 -22.13
N TYR A 376 -29.24 -13.78 -20.80
CA TYR A 376 -28.84 -12.45 -20.34
C TYR A 376 -27.44 -12.11 -20.86
N ARG A 377 -27.31 -10.93 -21.49
CA ARG A 377 -26.04 -10.41 -22.03
C ARG A 377 -25.64 -9.13 -21.34
N SER A 378 -24.35 -8.98 -21.05
CA SER A 378 -23.78 -7.75 -20.50
C SER A 378 -22.26 -7.73 -20.69
N ASN A 379 -21.63 -6.60 -20.38
CA ASN A 379 -20.17 -6.54 -20.22
C ASN A 379 -19.72 -7.40 -19.02
N ASP A 380 -18.63 -8.15 -19.19
CA ASP A 380 -18.15 -9.12 -18.19
C ASP A 380 -17.70 -8.46 -16.88
N ASP A 381 -17.03 -7.28 -16.91
CA ASP A 381 -16.64 -6.53 -15.71
C ASP A 381 -17.87 -5.92 -15.00
N ARG A 382 -18.92 -5.55 -15.75
CA ARG A 382 -20.19 -5.13 -15.15
C ARG A 382 -20.85 -6.26 -14.37
N ILE A 383 -20.80 -7.50 -14.86
CA ILE A 383 -21.31 -8.68 -14.13
C ILE A 383 -20.58 -8.84 -12.78
N GLY A 384 -19.25 -8.69 -12.79
CA GLY A 384 -18.45 -8.69 -11.57
C GLY A 384 -18.95 -7.65 -10.56
N ALA A 385 -19.07 -6.40 -11.00
CA ALA A 385 -19.54 -5.31 -10.15
C ALA A 385 -20.97 -5.53 -9.61
N MET A 386 -21.90 -6.09 -10.42
CA MET A 386 -23.26 -6.44 -10.01
C MET A 386 -23.28 -7.49 -8.89
N ASN A 387 -22.51 -8.56 -9.04
CA ASN A 387 -22.44 -9.63 -8.05
C ASN A 387 -21.74 -9.18 -6.76
N ILE A 388 -20.73 -8.30 -6.87
CA ILE A 388 -20.05 -7.68 -5.73
C ILE A 388 -21.02 -6.78 -4.96
N GLN A 389 -21.83 -5.98 -5.66
CA GLN A 389 -22.87 -5.14 -5.06
C GLN A 389 -23.93 -5.98 -4.32
N LEU A 390 -24.37 -7.09 -4.94
CA LEU A 390 -25.32 -8.02 -4.33
C LEU A 390 -24.79 -8.59 -3.01
N LEU A 391 -23.50 -8.99 -2.97
CA LEU A 391 -22.85 -9.45 -1.73
C LEU A 391 -22.80 -8.35 -0.68
N GLY A 392 -22.58 -7.11 -1.09
CA GLY A 392 -22.67 -5.95 -0.20
C GLY A 392 -24.07 -5.76 0.40
N THR A 393 -25.11 -5.99 -0.39
CA THR A 393 -26.49 -5.95 0.08
C THR A 393 -26.77 -7.03 1.11
N PHE A 394 -26.27 -8.26 0.92
CA PHE A 394 -26.35 -9.33 1.92
C PHE A 394 -25.64 -8.96 3.21
N TYR A 395 -24.45 -8.34 3.10
CA TYR A 395 -23.71 -7.85 4.26
C TYR A 395 -24.50 -6.82 5.08
N VAL A 396 -25.12 -5.85 4.42
CA VAL A 396 -25.98 -4.85 5.09
C VAL A 396 -27.19 -5.51 5.76
N SER A 397 -27.70 -6.60 5.18
CA SER A 397 -28.82 -7.38 5.75
C SER A 397 -28.40 -8.30 6.92
N GLY A 398 -27.15 -8.25 7.36
CA GLY A 398 -26.64 -8.98 8.53
C GLY A 398 -25.80 -10.24 8.24
N ASP A 399 -25.57 -10.59 6.96
CA ASP A 399 -24.66 -11.69 6.61
C ASP A 399 -23.21 -11.22 6.65
N THR A 400 -22.47 -11.57 7.70
CA THR A 400 -21.08 -11.16 7.90
C THR A 400 -20.07 -11.87 6.96
N ASN A 401 -20.48 -12.95 6.27
CA ASN A 401 -19.64 -13.67 5.31
C ASN A 401 -20.45 -14.07 4.06
N PRO A 402 -20.93 -13.09 3.31
CA PRO A 402 -21.85 -13.33 2.21
C PRO A 402 -21.18 -14.15 1.09
N LYS A 403 -21.95 -15.12 0.55
CA LYS A 403 -21.49 -16.00 -0.54
C LYS A 403 -22.55 -16.07 -1.63
N LEU A 404 -22.08 -16.10 -2.86
CA LEU A 404 -22.94 -16.38 -4.00
C LEU A 404 -23.29 -17.87 -4.02
N LYS A 405 -24.59 -18.15 -4.09
CA LYS A 405 -25.09 -19.53 -4.22
C LYS A 405 -25.63 -19.72 -5.65
N HIS A 406 -25.50 -20.96 -6.14
CA HIS A 406 -26.25 -21.38 -7.31
C HIS A 406 -27.75 -21.30 -6.96
N LYS A 407 -28.54 -20.68 -7.81
CA LYS A 407 -29.99 -20.75 -7.65
C LYS A 407 -30.39 -22.14 -8.19
N GLU A 408 -30.77 -23.04 -7.29
CA GLU A 408 -31.41 -24.28 -7.67
C GLU A 408 -32.75 -23.90 -8.32
N ASN A 409 -33.05 -24.51 -9.47
CA ASN A 409 -34.31 -24.33 -10.19
C ASN A 409 -35.46 -24.93 -9.42
#